data_c5cc99d95caf046b12ace220e5215953
#
_entry.id   c5cc99d95caf046b12ace220e5215953
#
_cell.length_a   1.000
_cell.length_b   1.000
_cell.length_c   1.000
_cell.angle_alpha   90.00
_cell.angle_beta   90.00
_cell.angle_gamma   90.00
#
_symmetry.space_group_name_H-M   'P 1'
#
loop_
_entity.id
_entity.type
_entity.pdbx_description
1 polymer ?
#
loop_
_entity_poly.entity_id
_entity_poly.type
_entity_poly.pdbx_seq_one_letter_code
_entity_poly.pdbx_strand_id
1 'polypeptide(L)'
;MTKPPYRVPSMAEIKALPWNGYRVASTFSGCGGSCLGYRMAGFRVVYANEFIEEAQRTYKANHPNSFLETRDIRQVKPEDVMEKAGVERGELDLFDGSPPCSAFSTAGKREAGWGKVKTYSDKSQRVDDLFFEYVRLLDGIRPKVFVAENVSGLVKGTAKGYFKRILAALREPGYRVSCRVLDAQWLGVPQMRQRTIFVGVRDDLGLDPVHPSPLPYRYTVGEAVEGLPAKGDAKQLKPGTDTHRYWVATKPGCSLSDACKELTGKNSFLTHVKQAPHRQANTITQGTQQLYHWTEPRTLTLQELRRVGGFPDDFALTGNFTQKWERIGRAVPPLMMAQVAKTIEEQILRCVA
;
A
#
# COMPACT_ATOMS: atom_id res chain seq x y z
N MET A 1 -3.42 -27.99 4.07
CA MET A 1 -3.91 -27.34 2.83
C MET A 1 -2.76 -27.23 1.86
N THR A 2 -2.94 -27.71 0.63
CA THR A 2 -1.97 -27.54 -0.44
C THR A 2 -1.95 -26.07 -0.87
N LYS A 3 -0.75 -25.50 -1.10
CA LYS A 3 -0.57 -24.14 -1.60
C LYS A 3 -1.13 -24.04 -3.03
N PRO A 4 -2.10 -23.14 -3.31
CA PRO A 4 -2.60 -22.94 -4.67
C PRO A 4 -1.55 -22.21 -5.54
N PRO A 5 -1.63 -22.31 -6.88
CA PRO A 5 -0.81 -21.51 -7.79
C PRO A 5 -1.00 -20.01 -7.51
N TYR A 6 0.09 -19.23 -7.67
CA TYR A 6 -0.01 -17.77 -7.51
C TYR A 6 -0.92 -17.18 -8.59
N ARG A 7 -1.88 -16.37 -8.15
CA ARG A 7 -2.80 -15.68 -9.05
C ARG A 7 -3.28 -14.37 -8.44
N VAL A 8 -3.36 -13.35 -9.27
CA VAL A 8 -4.10 -12.13 -8.97
C VAL A 8 -5.30 -12.08 -9.92
N PRO A 9 -6.54 -11.93 -9.43
CA PRO A 9 -7.71 -11.79 -10.31
C PRO A 9 -7.56 -10.60 -11.24
N SER A 10 -8.01 -10.72 -12.49
CA SER A 10 -8.05 -9.61 -13.44
C SER A 10 -9.03 -8.51 -13.00
N MET A 11 -8.90 -7.30 -13.54
CA MET A 11 -9.83 -6.20 -13.28
C MET A 11 -11.26 -6.55 -13.73
N ALA A 12 -11.39 -7.34 -14.82
CA ALA A 12 -12.68 -7.84 -15.29
C ALA A 12 -13.33 -8.79 -14.28
N GLU A 13 -12.58 -9.75 -13.73
CA GLU A 13 -13.06 -10.67 -12.70
C GLU A 13 -13.45 -9.93 -11.42
N ILE A 14 -12.63 -8.96 -10.97
CA ILE A 14 -12.96 -8.14 -9.80
C ILE A 14 -14.23 -7.32 -10.02
N LYS A 15 -14.42 -6.79 -11.23
CA LYS A 15 -15.64 -6.06 -11.59
C LYS A 15 -16.89 -6.95 -11.58
N ALA A 16 -16.74 -8.23 -11.91
CA ALA A 16 -17.83 -9.20 -11.94
C ALA A 16 -18.21 -9.75 -10.56
N LEU A 17 -17.41 -9.50 -9.51
CA LEU A 17 -17.73 -9.95 -8.16
C LEU A 17 -19.06 -9.34 -7.69
N PRO A 18 -19.92 -10.12 -7.03
CA PRO A 18 -21.15 -9.61 -6.45
C PRO A 18 -20.82 -8.58 -5.36
N TRP A 19 -21.67 -7.57 -5.24
CA TRP A 19 -21.59 -6.63 -4.13
C TRP A 19 -22.01 -7.31 -2.83
N ASN A 20 -21.16 -7.21 -1.80
CA ASN A 20 -21.44 -7.79 -0.49
C ASN A 20 -22.37 -6.91 0.40
N GLY A 21 -22.89 -5.79 -0.12
CA GLY A 21 -23.77 -4.88 0.60
C GLY A 21 -23.07 -3.69 1.25
N TYR A 22 -21.73 -3.72 1.40
CA TYR A 22 -21.00 -2.71 2.17
C TYR A 22 -20.32 -1.67 1.31
N ARG A 23 -20.30 -0.42 1.82
CA ARG A 23 -19.70 0.77 1.18
C ARG A 23 -18.43 1.20 1.87
N VAL A 24 -17.43 1.62 1.08
CA VAL A 24 -16.15 2.13 1.55
C VAL A 24 -15.94 3.55 1.04
N ALA A 25 -15.52 4.45 1.93
CA ALA A 25 -14.90 5.72 1.57
C ALA A 25 -13.41 5.64 1.93
N SER A 26 -12.53 6.05 1.00
CA SER A 26 -11.09 5.97 1.17
C SER A 26 -10.43 7.33 1.03
N THR A 27 -9.44 7.63 1.85
CA THR A 27 -8.63 8.85 1.79
C THR A 27 -7.16 8.52 1.60
N PHE A 28 -6.41 9.46 1.01
CA PHE A 28 -5.01 9.20 0.60
C PHE A 28 -4.90 7.96 -0.28
N SER A 29 -5.85 7.82 -1.19
CA SER A 29 -6.10 6.56 -1.91
C SER A 29 -4.97 6.18 -2.88
N GLY A 30 -4.06 7.08 -3.22
CA GLY A 30 -2.96 6.82 -4.15
C GLY A 30 -3.46 6.37 -5.52
N CYS A 31 -2.88 5.29 -6.03
CA CYS A 31 -3.36 4.65 -7.25
C CYS A 31 -4.55 3.69 -7.02
N GLY A 32 -5.07 3.59 -5.79
CA GLY A 32 -6.20 2.73 -5.46
C GLY A 32 -5.83 1.30 -5.05
N GLY A 33 -4.65 1.07 -4.49
CA GLY A 33 -4.24 -0.26 -4.04
C GLY A 33 -5.15 -0.84 -2.95
N SER A 34 -5.42 -0.10 -1.86
CA SER A 34 -6.40 -0.47 -0.83
C SER A 34 -7.80 -0.62 -1.42
N CYS A 35 -8.23 0.36 -2.23
CA CYS A 35 -9.54 0.35 -2.88
C CYS A 35 -9.75 -0.91 -3.73
N LEU A 36 -8.71 -1.34 -4.45
CA LEU A 36 -8.75 -2.58 -5.22
C LEU A 36 -8.89 -3.81 -4.30
N GLY A 37 -8.18 -3.83 -3.16
CA GLY A 37 -8.32 -4.89 -2.18
C GLY A 37 -9.74 -4.99 -1.60
N TYR A 38 -10.38 -3.87 -1.29
CA TYR A 38 -11.79 -3.85 -0.88
C TYR A 38 -12.70 -4.40 -1.98
N ARG A 39 -12.48 -4.01 -3.23
CA ARG A 39 -13.25 -4.55 -4.37
C ARG A 39 -13.04 -6.05 -4.56
N MET A 40 -11.83 -6.56 -4.35
CA MET A 40 -11.53 -8.01 -4.36
C MET A 40 -12.30 -8.78 -3.27
N ALA A 41 -12.70 -8.12 -2.19
CA ALA A 41 -13.55 -8.67 -1.13
C ALA A 41 -15.05 -8.37 -1.33
N GLY A 42 -15.47 -7.84 -2.48
CA GLY A 42 -16.87 -7.58 -2.80
C GLY A 42 -17.44 -6.23 -2.33
N PHE A 43 -16.64 -5.39 -1.66
CA PHE A 43 -17.08 -4.06 -1.25
C PHE A 43 -17.24 -3.11 -2.45
N ARG A 44 -18.09 -2.10 -2.30
CA ARG A 44 -18.14 -0.94 -3.21
C ARG A 44 -17.38 0.23 -2.61
N VAL A 45 -16.31 0.67 -3.27
CA VAL A 45 -15.64 1.93 -2.95
C VAL A 45 -16.42 3.04 -3.65
N VAL A 46 -17.16 3.81 -2.87
CA VAL A 46 -18.08 4.84 -3.37
C VAL A 46 -17.42 6.22 -3.42
N TYR A 47 -16.45 6.47 -2.57
CA TYR A 47 -15.70 7.72 -2.46
C TYR A 47 -14.22 7.47 -2.29
N ALA A 48 -13.40 8.29 -2.93
CA ALA A 48 -11.95 8.33 -2.74
C ALA A 48 -11.45 9.76 -2.71
N ASN A 49 -10.38 10.04 -1.94
CA ASN A 49 -9.68 11.32 -1.97
C ASN A 49 -8.20 11.09 -2.29
N GLU A 50 -7.70 11.79 -3.30
CA GLU A 50 -6.29 11.79 -3.68
C GLU A 50 -5.88 13.17 -4.22
N PHE A 51 -4.84 13.73 -3.65
CA PHE A 51 -4.36 15.08 -3.95
C PHE A 51 -3.38 15.12 -5.12
N ILE A 52 -2.60 14.04 -5.35
CA ILE A 52 -1.53 13.99 -6.34
C ILE A 52 -2.12 13.65 -7.71
N GLU A 53 -1.99 14.55 -8.68
CA GLU A 53 -2.62 14.45 -10.00
C GLU A 53 -2.26 13.16 -10.75
N GLU A 54 -0.99 12.76 -10.74
CA GLU A 54 -0.55 11.54 -11.41
C GLU A 54 -1.15 10.27 -10.78
N ALA A 55 -1.35 10.27 -9.45
CA ALA A 55 -2.06 9.19 -8.76
C ALA A 55 -3.55 9.20 -9.13
N GLN A 56 -4.18 10.38 -9.23
CA GLN A 56 -5.57 10.54 -9.66
C GLN A 56 -5.81 9.94 -11.05
N ARG A 57 -4.89 10.17 -12.00
CA ARG A 57 -4.99 9.60 -13.36
C ARG A 57 -5.02 8.08 -13.33
N THR A 58 -4.09 7.47 -12.58
CA THR A 58 -4.06 6.02 -12.37
C THR A 58 -5.31 5.54 -11.65
N TYR A 59 -5.75 6.24 -10.61
CA TYR A 59 -6.96 5.89 -9.86
C TYR A 59 -8.19 5.86 -10.76
N LYS A 60 -8.46 6.94 -11.51
CA LYS A 60 -9.61 7.06 -12.43
C LYS A 60 -9.65 5.94 -13.47
N ALA A 61 -8.48 5.55 -14.00
CA ALA A 61 -8.39 4.48 -14.99
C ALA A 61 -8.85 3.12 -14.47
N ASN A 62 -8.71 2.87 -13.15
CA ASN A 62 -9.00 1.58 -12.53
C ASN A 62 -10.28 1.55 -11.68
N HIS A 63 -10.76 2.72 -11.24
CA HIS A 63 -11.90 2.87 -10.33
C HIS A 63 -12.93 3.87 -10.88
N PRO A 64 -13.49 3.64 -12.10
CA PRO A 64 -14.34 4.62 -12.78
C PRO A 64 -15.68 4.87 -12.04
N ASN A 65 -16.10 3.95 -11.17
CA ASN A 65 -17.38 4.03 -10.45
C ASN A 65 -17.26 4.68 -9.06
N SER A 66 -16.06 5.05 -8.63
CA SER A 66 -15.84 5.76 -7.38
C SER A 66 -15.81 7.27 -7.64
N PHE A 67 -16.49 8.06 -6.83
CA PHE A 67 -16.27 9.50 -6.85
C PHE A 67 -14.83 9.79 -6.39
N LEU A 68 -14.08 10.56 -7.15
CA LEU A 68 -12.72 10.94 -6.80
C LEU A 68 -12.66 12.45 -6.45
N GLU A 69 -12.50 12.73 -5.18
CA GLU A 69 -12.18 14.05 -4.64
C GLU A 69 -10.70 14.36 -4.84
N THR A 70 -10.41 15.49 -5.45
CA THR A 70 -9.04 15.90 -5.81
C THR A 70 -8.47 17.05 -4.96
N ARG A 71 -9.29 17.66 -4.09
CA ARG A 71 -8.87 18.70 -3.17
C ARG A 71 -7.90 18.18 -2.10
N ASP A 72 -7.11 19.08 -1.53
CA ASP A 72 -6.38 18.78 -0.29
C ASP A 72 -7.38 18.34 0.80
N ILE A 73 -7.07 17.29 1.53
CA ILE A 73 -7.94 16.72 2.56
C ILE A 73 -8.34 17.74 3.63
N ARG A 74 -7.51 18.76 3.88
CA ARG A 74 -7.79 19.87 4.80
C ARG A 74 -9.00 20.71 4.36
N GLN A 75 -9.31 20.69 3.08
CA GLN A 75 -10.44 21.42 2.47
C GLN A 75 -11.71 20.57 2.38
N VAL A 76 -11.59 19.26 2.61
CA VAL A 76 -12.69 18.30 2.53
C VAL A 76 -13.43 18.27 3.87
N LYS A 77 -14.74 18.48 3.84
CA LYS A 77 -15.60 18.37 5.02
C LYS A 77 -16.19 16.97 5.12
N PRO A 78 -16.55 16.49 6.34
CA PRO A 78 -17.26 15.22 6.48
C PRO A 78 -18.55 15.16 5.65
N GLU A 79 -19.28 16.26 5.56
CA GLU A 79 -20.53 16.39 4.79
C GLU A 79 -20.29 16.15 3.29
N ASP A 80 -19.18 16.66 2.74
CA ASP A 80 -18.79 16.42 1.34
C ASP A 80 -18.62 14.92 1.07
N VAL A 81 -17.98 14.20 2.01
CA VAL A 81 -17.77 12.75 1.89
C VAL A 81 -19.09 12.00 1.96
N MET A 82 -19.93 12.33 2.94
CA MET A 82 -21.24 11.69 3.14
C MET A 82 -22.18 11.91 1.95
N GLU A 83 -22.27 13.16 1.45
CA GLU A 83 -23.05 13.49 0.26
C GLU A 83 -22.64 12.64 -0.96
N LYS A 84 -21.32 12.60 -1.26
CA LYS A 84 -20.81 11.86 -2.43
C LYS A 84 -20.84 10.35 -2.24
N ALA A 85 -20.78 9.86 -1.01
CA ALA A 85 -20.93 8.44 -0.68
C ALA A 85 -22.40 7.99 -0.62
N GLY A 86 -23.34 8.91 -0.59
CA GLY A 86 -24.77 8.63 -0.44
C GLY A 86 -25.10 7.99 0.90
N VAL A 87 -24.56 8.55 2.00
CA VAL A 87 -24.75 8.05 3.38
C VAL A 87 -25.00 9.21 4.34
N GLU A 88 -25.74 8.92 5.41
CA GLU A 88 -25.84 9.78 6.57
C GLU A 88 -24.72 9.50 7.57
N ARG A 89 -24.57 10.39 8.58
CA ARG A 89 -23.60 10.21 9.65
C ARG A 89 -23.87 8.90 10.41
N GLY A 90 -22.83 8.04 10.47
CA GLY A 90 -22.93 6.74 11.15
C GLY A 90 -23.31 5.57 10.25
N GLU A 91 -23.72 5.80 9.00
CA GLU A 91 -24.17 4.74 8.08
C GLU A 91 -23.04 4.13 7.25
N LEU A 92 -21.93 4.86 7.04
CA LEU A 92 -20.83 4.32 6.25
C LEU A 92 -20.27 3.05 6.91
N ASP A 93 -20.14 1.99 6.14
CA ASP A 93 -19.69 0.70 6.69
C ASP A 93 -18.19 0.72 7.01
N LEU A 94 -17.35 1.25 6.10
CA LEU A 94 -15.92 1.28 6.29
C LEU A 94 -15.29 2.59 5.79
N PHE A 95 -14.46 3.20 6.63
CA PHE A 95 -13.63 4.37 6.27
C PHE A 95 -12.16 3.97 6.27
N ASP A 96 -11.53 4.07 5.09
CA ASP A 96 -10.13 3.70 4.85
C ASP A 96 -9.25 4.93 4.71
N GLY A 97 -7.98 4.83 5.11
CA GLY A 97 -7.01 5.87 4.84
C GLY A 97 -5.56 5.44 5.04
N SER A 98 -4.69 5.99 4.18
CA SER A 98 -3.24 5.80 4.28
C SER A 98 -2.52 7.15 4.44
N PRO A 99 -2.78 7.90 5.53
CA PRO A 99 -2.18 9.22 5.73
C PRO A 99 -0.66 9.14 5.77
N PRO A 100 0.07 9.96 5.01
CA PRO A 100 1.51 9.87 4.94
C PRO A 100 2.17 10.23 6.27
N CYS A 101 3.15 9.40 6.71
CA CYS A 101 3.98 9.63 7.88
C CYS A 101 5.44 9.67 7.46
N SER A 102 5.89 10.84 7.03
CA SER A 102 7.19 10.99 6.41
C SER A 102 8.37 10.95 7.36
N ALA A 103 8.14 11.29 8.63
CA ALA A 103 9.19 11.38 9.65
C ALA A 103 9.69 9.99 10.13
N PHE A 104 8.93 8.92 9.90
CA PHE A 104 9.18 7.61 10.52
C PHE A 104 9.39 6.45 9.54
N SER A 105 9.59 6.74 8.26
CA SER A 105 9.96 5.69 7.29
C SER A 105 11.35 5.13 7.61
N THR A 106 11.47 3.81 7.71
CA THR A 106 12.75 3.12 7.92
C THR A 106 13.76 3.31 6.80
N ALA A 107 13.30 3.73 5.61
CA ALA A 107 14.13 4.05 4.45
C ALA A 107 14.61 5.51 4.42
N GLY A 108 14.16 6.37 5.36
CA GLY A 108 14.54 7.77 5.46
C GLY A 108 15.42 8.09 6.68
N LYS A 109 16.12 9.24 6.66
CA LYS A 109 16.81 9.76 7.85
C LYS A 109 15.75 10.09 8.90
N ARG A 110 15.76 9.38 10.02
CA ARG A 110 14.87 9.61 11.16
C ARG A 110 15.05 11.05 11.68
N GLU A 111 13.95 11.69 12.06
CA GLU A 111 13.87 13.01 12.71
C GLU A 111 14.23 14.25 11.87
N ALA A 112 15.03 14.15 10.81
CA ALA A 112 15.39 15.29 9.95
C ALA A 112 14.25 15.81 9.07
N GLY A 113 13.08 15.16 9.08
CA GLY A 113 11.93 15.45 8.22
C GLY A 113 10.74 16.12 8.91
N TRP A 114 10.76 16.29 10.24
CA TRP A 114 9.67 16.95 10.98
C TRP A 114 9.55 18.42 10.57
N GLY A 115 8.34 18.88 10.27
CA GLY A 115 8.08 20.26 9.83
C GLY A 115 8.45 20.57 8.38
N LYS A 116 9.00 19.64 7.60
CA LYS A 116 9.39 19.89 6.21
C LYS A 116 8.26 19.63 5.23
N VAL A 117 8.22 20.47 4.20
CA VAL A 117 7.37 20.27 3.02
C VAL A 117 7.94 19.12 2.19
N LYS A 118 7.11 18.18 1.82
CA LYS A 118 7.45 17.14 0.84
C LYS A 118 6.97 17.54 -0.54
N THR A 119 7.88 17.41 -1.51
CA THR A 119 7.56 17.56 -2.93
C THR A 119 7.25 16.17 -3.50
N TYR A 120 6.07 16.03 -4.05
CA TYR A 120 5.65 14.94 -4.90
C TYR A 120 5.86 15.36 -6.34
N SER A 121 5.78 14.49 -7.32
CA SER A 121 6.12 14.79 -8.71
C SER A 121 5.58 16.12 -9.27
N ASP A 122 4.43 16.57 -8.78
CA ASP A 122 3.70 17.74 -9.25
C ASP A 122 3.26 18.69 -8.14
N LYS A 123 3.32 18.29 -6.87
CA LYS A 123 2.83 19.11 -5.73
C LYS A 123 3.71 18.97 -4.50
N SER A 124 3.73 20.03 -3.70
CA SER A 124 4.41 20.05 -2.39
C SER A 124 3.40 20.22 -1.27
N GLN A 125 3.53 19.41 -0.21
CA GLN A 125 2.60 19.41 0.92
C GLN A 125 3.34 19.19 2.24
N ARG A 126 2.91 19.91 3.28
CA ARG A 126 3.28 19.59 4.67
C ARG A 126 2.47 18.39 5.14
N VAL A 127 3.12 17.40 5.75
CA VAL A 127 2.51 16.07 6.00
C VAL A 127 2.39 15.69 7.47
N ASP A 128 2.84 16.55 8.39
CA ASP A 128 2.92 16.22 9.83
C ASP A 128 1.56 16.09 10.50
N ASP A 129 0.56 16.79 9.99
CA ASP A 129 -0.80 16.90 10.51
C ASP A 129 -1.83 16.04 9.77
N LEU A 130 -1.47 15.45 8.63
CA LEU A 130 -2.41 14.74 7.75
C LEU A 130 -3.08 13.53 8.41
N PHE A 131 -2.44 12.92 9.41
CA PHE A 131 -3.09 11.85 10.17
C PHE A 131 -4.27 12.39 11.00
N PHE A 132 -4.15 13.60 11.54
CA PHE A 132 -5.23 14.23 12.31
C PHE A 132 -6.37 14.74 11.41
N GLU A 133 -6.07 15.07 10.15
CA GLU A 133 -7.11 15.32 9.15
C GLU A 133 -7.94 14.07 8.83
N TYR A 134 -7.29 12.90 8.78
CA TYR A 134 -8.01 11.63 8.71
C TYR A 134 -8.93 11.44 9.93
N VAL A 135 -8.42 11.71 11.15
CA VAL A 135 -9.21 11.62 12.40
C VAL A 135 -10.39 12.59 12.40
N ARG A 136 -10.19 13.83 11.92
CA ARG A 136 -11.27 14.83 11.79
C ARG A 136 -12.41 14.33 10.91
N LEU A 137 -12.09 13.72 9.77
CA LEU A 137 -13.10 13.11 8.90
C LEU A 137 -13.74 11.88 9.56
N LEU A 138 -12.95 11.04 10.22
CA LEU A 138 -13.44 9.87 10.97
C LEU A 138 -14.49 10.26 12.00
N ASP A 139 -14.23 11.30 12.79
CA ASP A 139 -15.17 11.79 13.80
C ASP A 139 -16.45 12.35 13.19
N GLY A 140 -16.33 13.14 12.12
CA GLY A 140 -17.50 13.73 11.46
C GLY A 140 -18.37 12.69 10.75
N ILE A 141 -17.80 11.70 10.08
CA ILE A 141 -18.52 10.66 9.32
C ILE A 141 -19.08 9.57 10.26
N ARG A 142 -18.33 9.19 11.30
CA ARG A 142 -18.65 8.12 12.25
C ARG A 142 -18.97 6.76 11.61
N PRO A 143 -18.09 6.21 10.72
CA PRO A 143 -18.33 4.92 10.09
C PRO A 143 -18.45 3.79 11.12
N LYS A 144 -19.02 2.63 10.71
CA LYS A 144 -19.08 1.43 11.57
C LYS A 144 -17.68 0.92 11.92
N VAL A 145 -16.81 0.87 10.91
CA VAL A 145 -15.41 0.40 11.02
C VAL A 145 -14.49 1.39 10.32
N PHE A 146 -13.30 1.57 10.84
CA PHE A 146 -12.24 2.23 10.08
C PHE A 146 -10.99 1.37 9.95
N VAL A 147 -10.24 1.62 8.88
CA VAL A 147 -8.89 1.08 8.66
C VAL A 147 -7.94 2.24 8.37
N ALA A 148 -6.86 2.35 9.14
CA ALA A 148 -5.80 3.30 8.85
C ALA A 148 -4.47 2.55 8.66
N GLU A 149 -3.75 2.90 7.58
CA GLU A 149 -2.46 2.28 7.25
C GLU A 149 -1.31 3.25 7.49
N ASN A 150 -0.18 2.70 7.94
CA ASN A 150 1.06 3.45 8.01
C ASN A 150 2.30 2.54 7.92
N VAL A 151 3.47 3.13 7.80
CA VAL A 151 4.75 2.41 7.77
C VAL A 151 5.06 1.73 9.10
N SER A 152 5.71 0.58 9.08
CA SER A 152 6.06 -0.19 10.30
C SER A 152 7.02 0.56 11.24
N GLY A 153 7.73 1.57 10.76
CA GLY A 153 8.58 2.45 11.57
C GLY A 153 7.82 3.28 12.61
N LEU A 154 6.51 3.50 12.41
CA LEU A 154 5.67 4.26 13.34
C LEU A 154 5.61 3.65 14.74
N VAL A 155 5.64 2.33 14.85
CA VAL A 155 5.57 1.61 16.14
C VAL A 155 6.94 1.34 16.77
N LYS A 156 8.03 1.78 16.12
CA LYS A 156 9.41 1.47 16.54
C LYS A 156 10.18 2.74 16.95
N GLY A 157 11.03 2.63 17.96
CA GLY A 157 12.00 3.66 18.33
C GLY A 157 11.38 4.97 18.82
N THR A 158 11.89 6.10 18.34
CA THR A 158 11.54 7.46 18.74
C THR A 158 10.11 7.86 18.37
N ALA A 159 9.47 7.14 17.43
CA ALA A 159 8.09 7.37 17.01
C ALA A 159 7.04 7.00 18.07
N LYS A 160 7.40 6.34 19.18
CA LYS A 160 6.45 5.88 20.21
C LYS A 160 5.56 6.98 20.77
N GLY A 161 6.07 8.19 20.97
CA GLY A 161 5.27 9.33 21.44
C GLY A 161 4.18 9.73 20.44
N TYR A 162 4.53 9.81 19.16
CA TYR A 162 3.58 10.12 18.09
C TYR A 162 2.55 8.99 17.91
N PHE A 163 2.98 7.74 17.95
CA PHE A 163 2.10 6.57 17.93
C PHE A 163 1.05 6.60 19.04
N LYS A 164 1.44 6.96 20.28
CA LYS A 164 0.50 7.10 21.39
C LYS A 164 -0.53 8.20 21.14
N ARG A 165 -0.10 9.34 20.57
CA ARG A 165 -1.01 10.44 20.19
C ARG A 165 -2.00 10.01 19.12
N ILE A 166 -1.55 9.28 18.10
CA ILE A 166 -2.42 8.69 17.05
C ILE A 166 -3.46 7.77 17.67
N LEU A 167 -3.05 6.83 18.53
CA LEU A 167 -3.97 5.91 19.19
C LEU A 167 -5.01 6.63 20.06
N ALA A 168 -4.60 7.66 20.79
CA ALA A 168 -5.52 8.46 21.59
C ALA A 168 -6.54 9.16 20.69
N ALA A 169 -6.08 9.84 19.62
CA ALA A 169 -6.93 10.54 18.67
C ALA A 169 -7.90 9.61 17.93
N LEU A 170 -7.49 8.37 17.59
CA LEU A 170 -8.38 7.39 16.95
C LEU A 170 -9.46 6.84 17.90
N ARG A 171 -9.21 6.84 19.21
CA ARG A 171 -10.15 6.38 20.24
C ARG A 171 -11.13 7.46 20.68
N GLU A 172 -10.70 8.70 20.67
CA GLU A 172 -11.49 9.86 21.13
C GLU A 172 -12.90 9.93 20.50
N PRO A 173 -13.08 9.65 19.18
CA PRO A 173 -14.41 9.63 18.57
C PRO A 173 -15.31 8.43 18.97
N GLY A 174 -14.92 7.61 19.95
CA GLY A 174 -15.71 6.47 20.41
C GLY A 174 -15.49 5.20 19.58
N TYR A 175 -14.21 4.78 19.45
CA TYR A 175 -13.83 3.53 18.80
C TYR A 175 -12.95 2.65 19.68
N ARG A 176 -13.23 1.35 19.68
CA ARG A 176 -12.26 0.34 20.08
C ARG A 176 -11.22 0.21 18.99
N VAL A 177 -9.94 0.36 19.31
CA VAL A 177 -8.87 0.40 18.32
C VAL A 177 -7.82 -0.64 18.61
N SER A 178 -7.54 -1.50 17.64
CA SER A 178 -6.41 -2.43 17.63
C SER A 178 -5.40 -2.03 16.54
N CYS A 179 -4.11 -2.30 16.79
CA CYS A 179 -3.04 -2.00 15.86
C CYS A 179 -2.09 -3.19 15.76
N ARG A 180 -1.82 -3.65 14.53
CA ARG A 180 -0.84 -4.71 14.25
C ARG A 180 0.08 -4.33 13.11
N VAL A 181 1.32 -4.81 13.18
CA VAL A 181 2.23 -4.80 12.04
C VAL A 181 1.98 -6.07 11.24
N LEU A 182 1.36 -5.93 10.09
CA LEU A 182 1.12 -7.02 9.17
C LEU A 182 2.24 -7.08 8.13
N ASP A 183 2.63 -8.28 7.73
CA ASP A 183 3.61 -8.52 6.68
C ASP A 183 2.92 -9.16 5.47
N ALA A 184 2.92 -8.43 4.36
CA ALA A 184 2.20 -8.78 3.13
C ALA A 184 2.57 -10.17 2.58
N GLN A 185 3.83 -10.64 2.81
CA GLN A 185 4.25 -11.98 2.38
C GLN A 185 3.41 -13.12 2.98
N TRP A 186 2.79 -12.91 4.14
CA TRP A 186 1.91 -13.86 4.80
C TRP A 186 0.43 -13.64 4.47
N LEU A 187 0.14 -12.67 3.60
CA LEU A 187 -1.22 -12.32 3.16
C LEU A 187 -1.36 -12.42 1.63
N GLY A 188 -0.64 -13.36 1.02
CA GLY A 188 -0.76 -13.69 -0.39
C GLY A 188 0.08 -12.84 -1.35
N VAL A 189 0.91 -11.91 -0.84
CA VAL A 189 1.75 -11.04 -1.66
C VAL A 189 3.18 -11.59 -1.72
N PRO A 190 3.79 -11.77 -2.91
CA PRO A 190 5.17 -12.29 -3.02
C PRO A 190 6.23 -11.22 -2.69
N GLN A 191 5.99 -10.41 -1.65
CA GLN A 191 6.83 -9.28 -1.25
C GLN A 191 6.91 -9.16 0.27
N MET A 192 8.11 -9.02 0.80
CA MET A 192 8.37 -8.68 2.20
C MET A 192 8.05 -7.20 2.44
N ARG A 193 6.80 -6.89 2.82
CA ARG A 193 6.32 -5.53 3.03
C ARG A 193 5.53 -5.42 4.32
N GLN A 194 6.15 -4.84 5.33
CA GLN A 194 5.50 -4.62 6.62
C GLN A 194 4.74 -3.30 6.65
N ARG A 195 3.52 -3.33 7.17
CA ARG A 195 2.67 -2.17 7.37
C ARG A 195 1.98 -2.21 8.72
N THR A 196 1.89 -1.07 9.35
CA THR A 196 1.09 -0.88 10.56
C THR A 196 -0.35 -0.68 10.13
N ILE A 197 -1.25 -1.56 10.53
CA ILE A 197 -2.68 -1.50 10.25
C ILE A 197 -3.41 -1.26 11.56
N PHE A 198 -4.13 -0.14 11.63
CA PHE A 198 -5.10 0.15 12.67
C PHE A 198 -6.47 -0.30 12.17
N VAL A 199 -7.19 -1.02 13.01
CA VAL A 199 -8.60 -1.33 12.81
C VAL A 199 -9.36 -0.77 14.00
N GLY A 200 -10.38 0.03 13.75
CA GLY A 200 -11.27 0.54 14.76
C GLY A 200 -12.70 0.11 14.52
N VAL A 201 -13.39 -0.29 15.57
CA VAL A 201 -14.80 -0.64 15.57
C VAL A 201 -15.53 0.33 16.47
N ARG A 202 -16.62 0.92 16.00
CA ARG A 202 -17.40 1.89 16.77
C ARG A 202 -17.98 1.24 18.04
N ASP A 203 -17.85 1.94 19.17
CA ASP A 203 -18.11 1.35 20.50
C ASP A 203 -19.53 0.81 20.69
N ASP A 204 -20.54 1.47 20.04
CA ASP A 204 -21.95 1.07 20.09
C ASP A 204 -22.23 -0.29 19.43
N LEU A 205 -21.31 -0.78 18.58
CA LEU A 205 -21.44 -2.09 17.94
C LEU A 205 -21.06 -3.26 18.86
N GLY A 206 -20.40 -3.00 19.99
CA GLY A 206 -20.08 -4.01 21.00
C GLY A 206 -19.03 -5.05 20.60
N LEU A 207 -18.40 -4.91 19.41
CA LEU A 207 -17.44 -5.86 18.86
C LEU A 207 -16.00 -5.36 19.01
N ASP A 208 -15.06 -6.29 19.03
CA ASP A 208 -13.64 -5.97 19.07
C ASP A 208 -13.01 -5.90 17.68
N PRO A 209 -11.99 -5.05 17.46
CA PRO A 209 -11.26 -4.98 16.21
C PRO A 209 -10.52 -6.28 15.89
N VAL A 210 -10.54 -6.69 14.63
CA VAL A 210 -9.93 -7.93 14.14
C VAL A 210 -8.85 -7.67 13.10
N HIS A 211 -7.93 -8.63 12.97
CA HIS A 211 -6.89 -8.60 11.94
C HIS A 211 -6.79 -9.98 11.27
N PRO A 212 -6.42 -10.05 9.97
CA PRO A 212 -6.29 -11.32 9.28
C PRO A 212 -5.21 -12.21 9.90
N SER A 213 -5.46 -13.51 9.91
CA SER A 213 -4.46 -14.51 10.23
C SER A 213 -3.50 -14.72 9.05
N PRO A 214 -2.21 -15.02 9.32
CA PRO A 214 -1.28 -15.34 8.26
C PRO A 214 -1.69 -16.61 7.51
N LEU A 215 -1.52 -16.61 6.20
CA LEU A 215 -1.66 -17.81 5.38
C LEU A 215 -0.58 -18.85 5.76
N PRO A 216 -0.86 -20.16 5.65
CA PRO A 216 0.12 -21.21 5.97
C PRO A 216 1.23 -21.35 4.92
N TYR A 217 1.27 -20.50 3.91
CA TYR A 217 2.23 -20.51 2.81
C TYR A 217 2.59 -19.08 2.36
N ARG A 218 3.67 -18.96 1.63
CA ARG A 218 4.12 -17.71 0.99
C ARG A 218 4.43 -17.95 -0.48
N TYR A 219 4.27 -16.92 -1.30
CA TYR A 219 4.66 -16.95 -2.71
C TYR A 219 6.03 -16.32 -2.91
N THR A 220 6.81 -16.88 -3.82
CA THR A 220 8.13 -16.37 -4.20
C THR A 220 8.03 -15.44 -5.41
N VAL A 221 9.10 -14.68 -5.69
CA VAL A 221 9.18 -13.87 -6.92
C VAL A 221 9.08 -14.73 -8.16
N GLY A 222 9.77 -15.89 -8.19
CA GLY A 222 9.74 -16.80 -9.34
C GLY A 222 8.33 -17.27 -9.68
N GLU A 223 7.56 -17.71 -8.66
CA GLU A 223 6.16 -18.10 -8.84
C GLU A 223 5.27 -16.95 -9.32
N ALA A 224 5.55 -15.73 -8.84
CA ALA A 224 4.74 -14.56 -9.20
C ALA A 224 4.96 -14.14 -10.66
N VAL A 225 6.16 -14.27 -11.19
CA VAL A 225 6.50 -13.82 -12.54
C VAL A 225 6.51 -14.95 -13.57
N GLU A 226 6.16 -16.16 -13.16
CA GLU A 226 6.07 -17.31 -14.04
C GLU A 226 5.15 -17.03 -15.25
N GLY A 227 5.59 -17.42 -16.44
CA GLY A 227 4.86 -17.21 -17.69
C GLY A 227 4.83 -15.77 -18.21
N LEU A 228 5.47 -14.81 -17.53
CA LEU A 228 5.63 -13.46 -18.09
C LEU A 228 6.67 -13.42 -19.20
N PRO A 229 6.49 -12.56 -20.22
CA PRO A 229 7.48 -12.40 -21.27
C PRO A 229 8.80 -11.86 -20.71
N ALA A 230 9.91 -12.43 -21.15
CA ALA A 230 11.26 -12.01 -20.73
C ALA A 230 11.61 -10.57 -21.15
N LYS A 231 10.94 -10.03 -22.18
CA LYS A 231 11.15 -8.68 -22.69
C LYS A 231 10.02 -7.75 -22.25
N GLY A 232 10.38 -6.54 -21.82
CA GLY A 232 9.45 -5.53 -21.39
C GLY A 232 10.13 -4.16 -21.25
N ASP A 233 9.52 -3.28 -20.49
CA ASP A 233 9.93 -1.90 -20.24
C ASP A 233 11.01 -1.75 -19.15
N ALA A 234 11.73 -2.83 -18.80
CA ALA A 234 12.79 -2.81 -17.82
C ALA A 234 13.97 -1.94 -18.25
N LYS A 235 14.54 -1.24 -17.28
CA LYS A 235 15.79 -0.51 -17.50
C LYS A 235 16.97 -1.48 -17.55
N GLN A 236 17.62 -1.55 -18.71
CA GLN A 236 18.83 -2.36 -18.90
C GLN A 236 20.02 -1.72 -18.17
N LEU A 237 20.84 -2.55 -17.52
CA LEU A 237 22.11 -2.13 -16.95
C LEU A 237 23.17 -2.08 -18.05
N LYS A 238 23.71 -0.89 -18.31
CA LYS A 238 24.71 -0.71 -19.39
C LYS A 238 26.03 -1.37 -18.98
N PRO A 239 26.62 -2.25 -19.81
CA PRO A 239 27.96 -2.77 -19.59
C PRO A 239 28.98 -1.66 -19.31
N GLY A 240 29.93 -1.89 -18.43
CA GLY A 240 30.94 -0.90 -18.03
C GLY A 240 30.53 0.10 -16.95
N THR A 241 29.23 0.20 -16.62
CA THR A 241 28.78 1.04 -15.49
C THR A 241 29.03 0.33 -14.15
N ASP A 242 29.21 1.10 -13.09
CA ASP A 242 29.38 0.58 -11.73
C ASP A 242 28.19 -0.31 -11.30
N THR A 243 26.96 0.11 -11.59
CA THR A 243 25.79 -0.70 -11.26
C THR A 243 25.81 -2.07 -11.95
N HIS A 244 26.23 -2.13 -13.22
CA HIS A 244 26.38 -3.40 -13.93
C HIS A 244 27.47 -4.27 -13.32
N ARG A 245 28.67 -3.69 -13.00
CA ARG A 245 29.78 -4.41 -12.36
C ARG A 245 29.35 -5.02 -11.01
N TYR A 246 28.66 -4.23 -10.17
CA TYR A 246 28.18 -4.72 -8.89
C TYR A 246 27.09 -5.78 -9.06
N TRP A 247 26.18 -5.60 -10.04
CA TRP A 247 25.15 -6.61 -10.32
C TRP A 247 25.78 -7.96 -10.73
N VAL A 248 26.81 -7.96 -11.58
CA VAL A 248 27.55 -9.18 -11.99
C VAL A 248 28.18 -9.86 -10.77
N ALA A 249 28.84 -9.12 -9.90
CA ALA A 249 29.51 -9.64 -8.71
C ALA A 249 28.54 -10.08 -7.59
N THR A 250 27.29 -9.58 -7.60
CA THR A 250 26.30 -9.86 -6.55
C THR A 250 25.58 -11.18 -6.80
N LYS A 251 25.49 -12.04 -5.77
CA LYS A 251 24.66 -13.26 -5.79
C LYS A 251 23.17 -12.92 -5.73
N PRO A 252 22.28 -13.72 -6.36
CA PRO A 252 20.83 -13.56 -6.19
C PRO A 252 20.41 -13.56 -4.71
N GLY A 253 19.53 -12.64 -4.34
CA GLY A 253 19.06 -12.44 -2.97
C GLY A 253 19.90 -11.50 -2.12
N CYS A 254 21.00 -10.95 -2.66
CA CYS A 254 21.91 -10.07 -1.94
C CYS A 254 21.80 -8.60 -2.43
N SER A 255 22.27 -7.68 -1.59
CA SER A 255 22.38 -6.27 -1.93
C SER A 255 23.63 -6.02 -2.80
N LEU A 256 23.53 -5.08 -3.74
CA LEU A 256 24.69 -4.63 -4.52
C LEU A 256 25.71 -3.87 -3.65
N SER A 257 25.32 -3.46 -2.44
CA SER A 257 26.24 -2.81 -1.50
C SER A 257 27.41 -3.68 -1.08
N ASP A 258 27.21 -5.00 -0.98
CA ASP A 258 28.25 -5.93 -0.57
C ASP A 258 29.34 -5.99 -1.64
N ALA A 259 28.95 -6.15 -2.90
CA ALA A 259 29.88 -6.09 -4.03
C ALA A 259 30.54 -4.70 -4.19
N CYS A 260 29.78 -3.61 -3.96
CA CYS A 260 30.34 -2.26 -3.99
C CYS A 260 31.44 -2.11 -2.93
N LYS A 261 31.19 -2.55 -1.70
CA LYS A 261 32.15 -2.50 -0.60
C LYS A 261 33.41 -3.34 -0.88
N GLU A 262 33.20 -4.55 -1.38
CA GLU A 262 34.31 -5.46 -1.73
C GLU A 262 35.21 -4.89 -2.84
N LEU A 263 34.59 -4.35 -3.92
CA LEU A 263 35.30 -3.85 -5.10
C LEU A 263 35.90 -2.44 -4.94
N THR A 264 35.35 -1.61 -4.05
CA THR A 264 35.73 -0.18 -3.98
C THR A 264 36.00 0.35 -2.56
N GLY A 265 35.74 -0.45 -1.52
CA GLY A 265 35.77 0.01 -0.12
C GLY A 265 34.62 0.96 0.28
N LYS A 266 33.77 1.37 -0.65
CA LYS A 266 32.67 2.33 -0.40
C LYS A 266 31.40 1.61 0.05
N ASN A 267 30.68 2.19 1.00
CA ASN A 267 29.38 1.69 1.45
C ASN A 267 28.24 2.45 0.71
N SER A 268 27.89 1.97 -0.47
CA SER A 268 26.86 2.55 -1.34
C SER A 268 25.89 1.46 -1.84
N PHE A 269 24.83 1.83 -2.56
CA PHE A 269 23.84 0.87 -3.12
C PHE A 269 23.08 0.03 -2.07
N LEU A 270 22.92 0.51 -0.84
CA LEU A 270 22.33 -0.22 0.28
C LEU A 270 20.92 -0.79 0.02
N THR A 271 20.13 -0.12 -0.82
CA THR A 271 18.77 -0.50 -1.15
C THR A 271 18.62 -1.21 -2.50
N HIS A 272 19.73 -1.36 -3.23
CA HIS A 272 19.79 -2.04 -4.53
C HIS A 272 19.93 -3.54 -4.33
N VAL A 273 18.97 -4.34 -4.76
CA VAL A 273 18.95 -5.78 -4.50
C VAL A 273 18.75 -6.56 -5.79
N LYS A 274 19.67 -7.51 -6.04
CA LYS A 274 19.50 -8.57 -7.03
C LYS A 274 18.56 -9.60 -6.46
N GLN A 275 17.33 -9.71 -7.00
CA GLN A 275 16.30 -10.59 -6.47
C GLN A 275 16.69 -12.07 -6.56
N ALA A 276 15.99 -12.94 -5.85
CA ALA A 276 16.16 -14.39 -5.95
C ALA A 276 14.82 -15.06 -6.23
N PRO A 277 14.71 -15.91 -7.26
CA PRO A 277 13.41 -16.48 -7.68
C PRO A 277 12.74 -17.33 -6.60
N HIS A 278 13.52 -17.96 -5.72
CA HIS A 278 13.05 -18.82 -4.63
C HIS A 278 12.72 -18.08 -3.33
N ARG A 279 12.75 -16.73 -3.33
CA ARG A 279 12.44 -15.87 -2.17
C ARG A 279 11.32 -14.89 -2.51
N GLN A 280 10.78 -14.26 -1.47
CA GLN A 280 9.89 -13.11 -1.60
C GLN A 280 10.72 -11.89 -2.04
N ALA A 281 10.12 -11.01 -2.85
CA ALA A 281 10.76 -9.76 -3.22
C ALA A 281 11.01 -8.87 -2.02
N ASN A 282 12.07 -8.09 -2.09
CA ASN A 282 12.24 -6.96 -1.20
C ASN A 282 11.14 -5.92 -1.41
N THR A 283 10.89 -5.10 -0.40
CA THR A 283 9.87 -4.04 -0.49
C THR A 283 10.10 -3.15 -1.71
N ILE A 284 9.11 -3.05 -2.60
CA ILE A 284 9.09 -2.06 -3.68
C ILE A 284 8.93 -0.69 -3.01
N THR A 285 9.95 0.16 -3.13
CA THR A 285 9.92 1.53 -2.59
C THR A 285 9.51 2.53 -3.65
N GLN A 286 9.11 3.74 -3.24
CA GLN A 286 8.77 4.85 -4.15
C GLN A 286 9.98 5.38 -4.92
N GLY A 287 11.17 5.34 -4.29
CA GLY A 287 12.41 5.78 -4.89
C GLY A 287 12.94 4.70 -5.82
N THR A 288 13.43 5.11 -6.91
CA THR A 288 14.24 4.43 -7.93
C THR A 288 14.38 2.91 -7.85
N GLN A 289 13.89 2.24 -8.81
CA GLN A 289 14.39 1.11 -9.61
C GLN A 289 15.51 0.27 -8.95
N GLN A 290 15.30 -0.18 -7.71
CA GLN A 290 16.32 -0.82 -6.89
C GLN A 290 16.21 -2.35 -6.85
N LEU A 291 15.23 -2.91 -7.56
CA LEU A 291 15.02 -4.36 -7.65
C LEU A 291 15.47 -4.85 -9.03
N TYR A 292 16.50 -5.67 -9.03
CA TYR A 292 17.08 -6.20 -10.24
C TYR A 292 16.72 -7.67 -10.45
N HIS A 293 16.57 -8.06 -11.71
CA HIS A 293 16.35 -9.44 -12.09
C HIS A 293 17.58 -10.30 -11.73
N TRP A 294 17.37 -11.58 -11.46
CA TRP A 294 18.41 -12.47 -10.92
C TRP A 294 19.36 -13.03 -11.96
N THR A 295 18.97 -13.15 -13.23
CA THR A 295 19.77 -13.67 -14.33
C THR A 295 20.06 -12.64 -15.42
N GLU A 296 19.21 -11.63 -15.57
CA GLU A 296 19.35 -10.62 -16.62
C GLU A 296 19.77 -9.28 -16.01
N PRO A 297 20.76 -8.56 -16.60
CA PRO A 297 21.29 -7.30 -16.06
C PRO A 297 20.30 -6.14 -16.30
N ARG A 298 19.15 -6.19 -15.65
CA ARG A 298 18.06 -5.22 -15.75
C ARG A 298 17.30 -5.06 -14.43
N THR A 299 16.53 -4.00 -14.35
CA THR A 299 15.50 -3.90 -13.29
C THR A 299 14.38 -4.91 -13.55
N LEU A 300 13.48 -5.08 -12.58
CA LEU A 300 12.20 -5.73 -12.86
C LEU A 300 11.40 -4.87 -13.86
N THR A 301 10.60 -5.53 -14.71
CA THR A 301 9.62 -4.88 -15.59
C THR A 301 8.43 -4.38 -14.78
N LEU A 302 7.63 -3.47 -15.34
CA LEU A 302 6.39 -3.03 -14.68
C LEU A 302 5.37 -4.16 -14.52
N GLN A 303 5.39 -5.15 -15.41
CA GLN A 303 4.52 -6.30 -15.30
C GLN A 303 4.95 -7.24 -14.17
N GLU A 304 6.26 -7.51 -14.03
CA GLU A 304 6.81 -8.21 -12.87
C GLU A 304 6.48 -7.48 -11.57
N LEU A 305 6.61 -6.14 -11.55
CA LEU A 305 6.29 -5.33 -10.38
C LEU A 305 4.80 -5.35 -10.02
N ARG A 306 3.88 -5.35 -11.00
CA ARG A 306 2.45 -5.52 -10.71
C ARG A 306 2.21 -6.81 -9.97
N ARG A 307 2.67 -7.94 -10.49
CA ARG A 307 2.48 -9.25 -9.86
C ARG A 307 3.14 -9.33 -8.50
N VAL A 308 4.37 -8.87 -8.37
CA VAL A 308 5.09 -8.80 -7.07
C VAL A 308 4.39 -7.87 -6.08
N GLY A 309 3.76 -6.81 -6.56
CA GLY A 309 2.94 -5.89 -5.76
C GLY A 309 1.54 -6.40 -5.44
N GLY A 310 1.13 -7.55 -5.98
CA GLY A 310 -0.23 -8.10 -5.80
C GLY A 310 -1.30 -7.38 -6.63
N PHE A 311 -0.92 -6.75 -7.75
CA PHE A 311 -1.82 -6.08 -8.70
C PHE A 311 -2.16 -6.99 -9.88
N PRO A 312 -3.36 -6.87 -10.45
CA PRO A 312 -3.74 -7.52 -11.71
C PRO A 312 -2.81 -7.13 -12.86
N ASP A 313 -2.63 -8.03 -13.83
CA ASP A 313 -1.83 -7.77 -15.03
C ASP A 313 -2.42 -6.64 -15.89
N ASP A 314 -3.75 -6.51 -15.89
CA ASP A 314 -4.52 -5.50 -16.61
C ASP A 314 -4.81 -4.23 -15.79
N PHE A 315 -4.20 -4.08 -14.60
CA PHE A 315 -4.27 -2.83 -13.83
C PHE A 315 -3.54 -1.71 -14.58
N ALA A 316 -4.26 -0.68 -14.97
CA ALA A 316 -3.70 0.43 -15.73
C ALA A 316 -2.76 1.29 -14.86
N LEU A 317 -1.53 1.50 -15.34
CA LEU A 317 -0.57 2.44 -14.75
C LEU A 317 -0.34 3.58 -15.74
N THR A 318 -0.52 4.81 -15.29
CA THR A 318 -0.32 6.02 -16.10
C THR A 318 1.03 6.68 -15.84
N GLY A 319 1.47 7.55 -16.76
CA GLY A 319 2.74 8.27 -16.66
C GLY A 319 3.95 7.52 -17.23
N ASN A 320 5.14 8.04 -16.94
CA ASN A 320 6.40 7.42 -17.34
C ASN A 320 6.78 6.24 -16.44
N PHE A 321 7.86 5.53 -16.77
CA PHE A 321 8.30 4.34 -16.02
C PHE A 321 8.51 4.62 -14.52
N THR A 322 9.13 5.74 -14.18
CA THR A 322 9.40 6.10 -12.78
C THR A 322 8.11 6.37 -12.02
N GLN A 323 7.16 7.08 -12.62
CA GLN A 323 5.85 7.36 -12.04
C GLN A 323 5.04 6.09 -11.84
N LYS A 324 5.04 5.17 -12.82
CA LYS A 324 4.39 3.87 -12.72
C LYS A 324 4.99 3.01 -11.61
N TRP A 325 6.32 2.98 -11.49
CA TRP A 325 7.02 2.32 -10.40
C TRP A 325 6.61 2.89 -9.04
N GLU A 326 6.64 4.23 -8.93
CA GLU A 326 6.27 4.96 -7.72
C GLU A 326 4.84 4.63 -7.26
N ARG A 327 3.88 4.51 -8.20
CA ARG A 327 2.49 4.12 -7.88
C ARG A 327 2.43 2.79 -7.17
N ILE A 328 3.10 1.77 -7.67
CA ILE A 328 3.17 0.45 -7.03
C ILE A 328 3.94 0.52 -5.71
N GLY A 329 5.07 1.23 -5.67
CA GLY A 329 5.91 1.34 -4.48
C GLY A 329 5.24 2.05 -3.30
N ARG A 330 4.33 3.00 -3.55
CA ARG A 330 3.55 3.69 -2.51
C ARG A 330 2.32 2.92 -2.07
N ALA A 331 1.76 2.10 -2.94
CA ALA A 331 0.49 1.44 -2.68
C ALA A 331 0.54 0.45 -1.51
N VAL A 332 -0.58 0.32 -0.82
CA VAL A 332 -0.87 -0.87 -0.02
C VAL A 332 -1.19 -2.01 -1.00
N PRO A 333 -0.55 -3.18 -0.86
CA PRO A 333 -0.80 -4.29 -1.78
C PRO A 333 -2.27 -4.73 -1.77
N PRO A 334 -2.93 -4.81 -2.94
CA PRO A 334 -4.35 -5.17 -3.00
C PRO A 334 -4.68 -6.51 -2.36
N LEU A 335 -3.87 -7.56 -2.59
CA LEU A 335 -4.09 -8.88 -1.99
C LEU A 335 -4.03 -8.85 -0.45
N MET A 336 -3.10 -8.06 0.12
CA MET A 336 -3.03 -7.87 1.58
C MET A 336 -4.29 -7.19 2.09
N MET A 337 -4.74 -6.13 1.43
CA MET A 337 -5.93 -5.40 1.86
C MET A 337 -7.21 -6.21 1.66
N ALA A 338 -7.27 -7.09 0.65
CA ALA A 338 -8.37 -8.02 0.46
C ALA A 338 -8.53 -8.97 1.66
N GLN A 339 -7.43 -9.46 2.25
CA GLN A 339 -7.48 -10.28 3.47
C GLN A 339 -7.98 -9.47 4.68
N VAL A 340 -7.54 -8.22 4.82
CA VAL A 340 -8.03 -7.31 5.88
C VAL A 340 -9.54 -7.07 5.72
N ALA A 341 -9.98 -6.72 4.51
CA ALA A 341 -11.37 -6.45 4.18
C ALA A 341 -12.27 -7.66 4.44
N LYS A 342 -11.87 -8.85 3.98
CA LYS A 342 -12.62 -10.09 4.19
C LYS A 342 -12.76 -10.43 5.67
N THR A 343 -11.68 -10.27 6.44
CA THR A 343 -11.73 -10.51 7.89
C THR A 343 -12.70 -9.56 8.59
N ILE A 344 -12.69 -8.27 8.22
CA ILE A 344 -13.62 -7.27 8.77
C ILE A 344 -15.06 -7.59 8.37
N GLU A 345 -15.30 -7.95 7.12
CA GLU A 345 -16.63 -8.36 6.65
C GLU A 345 -17.16 -9.54 7.45
N GLU A 346 -16.39 -10.63 7.52
CA GLU A 346 -16.84 -11.90 8.12
C GLU A 346 -17.03 -11.80 9.64
N GLN A 347 -16.16 -11.05 10.34
CA GLN A 347 -16.12 -11.07 11.81
C GLN A 347 -16.71 -9.80 12.46
N ILE A 348 -16.99 -8.75 11.70
CA ILE A 348 -17.58 -7.53 12.22
C ILE A 348 -18.87 -7.17 11.47
N LEU A 349 -18.77 -6.85 10.18
CA LEU A 349 -19.89 -6.23 9.47
C LEU A 349 -21.09 -7.16 9.33
N ARG A 350 -20.88 -8.45 9.10
CA ARG A 350 -21.97 -9.46 9.08
C ARG A 350 -22.64 -9.68 10.44
N CYS A 351 -21.96 -9.33 11.52
CA CYS A 351 -22.51 -9.48 12.88
C CYS A 351 -23.36 -8.28 13.30
N VAL A 352 -23.30 -7.16 12.55
CA VAL A 352 -24.03 -5.90 12.85
C VAL A 352 -24.94 -5.43 11.71
N ALA A 353 -25.14 -6.28 10.72
CA ALA A 353 -25.99 -6.06 9.55
C ALA A 353 -27.48 -6.31 9.89
#